data_3a08efcc82396365b695bea287fda954
#
_entry.id   3a08efcc82396365b695bea287fda954
#
_cell.length_a   1.000
_cell.length_b   1.000
_cell.length_c   1.000
_cell.angle_alpha   90.00
_cell.angle_beta   90.00
_cell.angle_gamma   90.00
#
_symmetry.space_group_name_H-M   'P 1'
#
loop_
_entity.id
_entity.type
_entity.pdbx_description
1 polymer ?
#
loop_
_entity_poly.entity_id
_entity_poly.type
_entity_poly.pdbx_seq_one_letter_code
_entity_poly.pdbx_strand_id
1 'polypeptide(L)'
;GDALKGVWALGNARGFSVTIPHKVAAIPFLDEVEPTAKHIGAINTIVVEEGKLKGYNTDASGALRALKEGGALLDGHRVLILGSGGAARAIAFALATGTGIAGLTILGIEETERQRLVKDLRDKTNTPIEDGPLTLDMLRNWVPHVRTLIHCTPVGMSPRVEESCVPTNLFRPELTVMDIVYNPRETKLLQEAKAAGCRTISGLEMFLNQAVLQFELWTKQPAPADVMRRVLESRFG
;
A
#
# COMPACT_ATOMS: atom_id res chain seq x y z
N GLY A 1 18.67 -7.92 12.93
CA GLY A 1 19.51 -7.14 13.87
C GLY A 1 20.96 -7.11 13.41
N ASP A 2 21.59 -8.25 13.25
CA ASP A 2 23.04 -8.33 12.93
C ASP A 2 23.34 -7.78 11.52
N ALA A 3 22.47 -8.01 10.54
CA ALA A 3 22.64 -7.43 9.22
C ALA A 3 22.60 -5.89 9.25
N LEU A 4 21.68 -5.29 10.01
CA LEU A 4 21.60 -3.83 10.16
C LEU A 4 22.84 -3.27 10.86
N LYS A 5 23.32 -3.92 11.92
CA LYS A 5 24.57 -3.54 12.62
C LYS A 5 25.79 -3.64 11.71
N GLY A 6 25.88 -4.74 10.91
CA GLY A 6 26.98 -4.95 9.98
C GLY A 6 27.05 -3.89 8.89
N VAL A 7 25.93 -3.57 8.27
CA VAL A 7 25.89 -2.54 7.21
C VAL A 7 26.06 -1.14 7.78
N TRP A 8 25.53 -0.87 8.98
CA TRP A 8 25.79 0.39 9.69
C TRP A 8 27.29 0.59 9.97
N ALA A 9 28.00 -0.49 10.37
CA ALA A 9 29.42 -0.45 10.64
C ALA A 9 30.29 -0.13 9.41
N LEU A 10 29.78 -0.32 8.18
CA LEU A 10 30.50 0.07 6.95
C LEU A 10 30.61 1.60 6.78
N GLY A 11 29.77 2.38 7.48
CA GLY A 11 29.87 3.84 7.57
C GLY A 11 29.56 4.63 6.27
N ASN A 12 29.23 3.95 5.17
CA ASN A 12 28.97 4.56 3.86
C ASN A 12 27.51 4.41 3.38
N ALA A 13 26.65 3.77 4.15
CA ALA A 13 25.24 3.62 3.82
C ALA A 13 24.45 4.87 4.26
N ARG A 14 23.60 5.39 3.38
CA ARG A 14 22.65 6.47 3.68
C ARG A 14 21.31 5.93 4.19
N GLY A 15 20.99 4.67 3.89
CA GLY A 15 19.76 4.02 4.30
C GLY A 15 19.48 2.73 3.54
N PHE A 16 18.30 2.15 3.82
CA PHE A 16 17.90 0.85 3.28
C PHE A 16 16.42 0.85 2.94
N SER A 17 16.05 0.19 1.83
CA SER A 17 14.68 -0.21 1.57
C SER A 17 14.40 -1.53 2.28
N VAL A 18 13.28 -1.61 2.98
CA VAL A 18 12.83 -2.79 3.74
C VAL A 18 11.55 -3.33 3.13
N THR A 19 11.54 -4.62 2.80
CA THR A 19 10.37 -5.28 2.22
C THR A 19 9.97 -6.52 3.03
N ILE A 20 8.98 -7.25 2.53
CA ILE A 20 8.47 -8.51 3.09
C ILE A 20 9.64 -9.50 3.27
N PRO A 21 9.72 -10.21 4.41
CA PRO A 21 8.81 -10.19 5.57
C PRO A 21 9.25 -9.24 6.70
N HIS A 22 10.15 -8.29 6.45
CA HIS A 22 10.92 -7.59 7.49
C HIS A 22 10.33 -6.25 7.96
N LYS A 23 9.27 -5.74 7.33
CA LYS A 23 8.72 -4.38 7.60
C LYS A 23 8.32 -4.12 9.06
N VAL A 24 7.89 -5.14 9.78
CA VAL A 24 7.56 -5.07 11.21
C VAL A 24 8.74 -5.53 12.06
N ALA A 25 9.40 -6.62 11.66
CA ALA A 25 10.48 -7.24 12.42
C ALA A 25 11.74 -6.36 12.54
N ALA A 26 11.93 -5.37 11.67
CA ALA A 26 13.05 -4.46 11.71
C ALA A 26 12.92 -3.37 12.79
N ILE A 27 11.69 -3.03 13.21
CA ILE A 27 11.41 -1.92 14.13
C ILE A 27 12.22 -2.00 15.45
N PRO A 28 12.33 -3.16 16.14
CA PRO A 28 13.07 -3.25 17.40
C PRO A 28 14.57 -2.97 17.30
N PHE A 29 15.10 -2.89 16.09
CA PHE A 29 16.55 -2.66 15.84
C PHE A 29 16.85 -1.23 15.38
N LEU A 30 15.85 -0.33 15.42
CA LEU A 30 15.99 1.07 15.06
C LEU A 30 16.12 1.95 16.30
N ASP A 31 16.88 3.02 16.19
CA ASP A 31 17.01 4.03 17.25
C ASP A 31 15.76 4.90 17.34
N GLU A 32 15.18 5.22 16.20
CA GLU A 32 13.99 6.06 16.10
C GLU A 32 13.02 5.52 15.02
N VAL A 33 11.72 5.76 15.21
CA VAL A 33 10.69 5.50 14.22
C VAL A 33 9.85 6.77 14.07
N GLU A 34 9.71 7.22 12.82
CA GLU A 34 8.90 8.40 12.49
C GLU A 34 7.44 8.20 12.97
N PRO A 35 6.75 9.26 13.47
CA PRO A 35 5.43 9.13 14.08
C PRO A 35 4.40 8.38 13.24
N THR A 36 4.32 8.62 11.92
CA THR A 36 3.39 7.92 11.02
C THR A 36 3.73 6.44 10.91
N ALA A 37 5.02 6.10 10.73
CA ALA A 37 5.48 4.71 10.69
C ALA A 37 5.25 3.97 12.02
N LYS A 38 5.42 4.68 13.14
CA LYS A 38 5.12 4.16 14.48
C LYS A 38 3.62 3.89 14.66
N HIS A 39 2.79 4.79 14.17
CA HIS A 39 1.33 4.64 14.20
C HIS A 39 0.86 3.44 13.38
N ILE A 40 1.40 3.29 12.17
CA ILE A 40 1.19 2.13 11.29
C ILE A 40 1.71 0.84 11.94
N GLY A 41 2.82 0.90 12.67
CA GLY A 41 3.52 -0.27 13.22
C GLY A 41 4.28 -1.09 12.17
N ALA A 42 4.70 -0.45 11.09
CA ALA A 42 5.52 -1.05 10.03
C ALA A 42 6.37 0.02 9.34
N ILE A 43 7.57 -0.36 8.88
CA ILE A 43 8.48 0.50 8.11
C ILE A 43 8.79 -0.16 6.77
N ASN A 44 9.08 0.65 5.75
CA ASN A 44 9.66 0.18 4.48
C ASN A 44 10.97 0.89 4.13
N THR A 45 11.37 1.88 4.93
CA THR A 45 12.55 2.70 4.69
C THR A 45 13.32 2.93 5.99
N ILE A 46 14.61 2.75 5.95
CA ILE A 46 15.53 3.13 7.02
C ILE A 46 16.45 4.22 6.48
N VAL A 47 16.63 5.29 7.25
CA VAL A 47 17.57 6.37 6.96
C VAL A 47 18.66 6.35 8.03
N VAL A 48 19.90 6.55 7.62
CA VAL A 48 21.05 6.73 8.54
C VAL A 48 21.28 8.23 8.68
N GLU A 49 20.95 8.78 9.85
CA GLU A 49 21.11 10.20 10.19
C GLU A 49 21.86 10.32 11.49
N GLU A 50 22.94 11.11 11.50
CA GLU A 50 23.76 11.38 12.70
C GLU A 50 24.17 10.12 13.46
N GLY A 51 24.47 9.04 12.74
CA GLY A 51 24.84 7.75 13.33
C GLY A 51 23.68 6.95 13.92
N LYS A 52 22.41 7.36 13.69
CA LYS A 52 21.21 6.68 14.12
C LYS A 52 20.46 6.06 12.96
N LEU A 53 19.79 4.93 13.22
CA LEU A 53 18.87 4.27 12.29
C LEU A 53 17.46 4.77 12.56
N LYS A 54 16.89 5.51 11.61
CA LYS A 54 15.53 6.04 11.71
C LYS A 54 14.59 5.40 10.67
N GLY A 55 13.48 4.84 11.14
CA GLY A 55 12.51 4.13 10.32
C GLY A 55 11.36 5.02 9.82
N TYR A 56 11.01 4.86 8.54
CA TYR A 56 9.91 5.55 7.87
C TYR A 56 8.99 4.56 7.13
N ASN A 57 7.78 4.99 6.81
CA ASN A 57 6.88 4.26 5.94
C ASN A 57 6.47 5.12 4.74
N THR A 58 7.13 4.91 3.59
CA THR A 58 6.81 5.62 2.35
C THR A 58 5.72 4.94 1.53
N ASP A 59 5.33 3.69 1.85
CA ASP A 59 4.21 2.99 1.18
C ASP A 59 2.89 3.73 1.42
N ALA A 60 2.66 4.17 2.66
CA ALA A 60 1.46 4.91 3.05
C ALA A 60 1.29 6.19 2.21
N SER A 61 2.32 7.03 2.20
CA SER A 61 2.32 8.30 1.45
C SER A 61 2.30 8.08 -0.06
N GLY A 62 3.02 7.05 -0.54
CA GLY A 62 3.04 6.68 -1.96
C GLY A 62 1.66 6.23 -2.47
N ALA A 63 0.95 5.45 -1.67
CA ALA A 63 -0.41 5.00 -2.00
C ALA A 63 -1.41 6.16 -2.00
N LEU A 64 -1.39 7.03 -0.98
CA LEU A 64 -2.28 8.20 -0.94
C LEU A 64 -2.05 9.13 -2.14
N ARG A 65 -0.79 9.35 -2.51
CA ARG A 65 -0.45 10.16 -3.66
C ARG A 65 -0.96 9.52 -4.97
N ALA A 66 -0.75 8.22 -5.15
CA ALA A 66 -1.25 7.49 -6.32
C ALA A 66 -2.79 7.54 -6.41
N LEU A 67 -3.50 7.36 -5.29
CA LEU A 67 -4.96 7.48 -5.23
C LEU A 67 -5.44 8.88 -5.60
N LYS A 68 -4.81 9.92 -5.06
CA LYS A 68 -5.14 11.32 -5.33
C LYS A 68 -4.89 11.70 -6.80
N GLU A 69 -3.71 11.39 -7.32
CA GLU A 69 -3.33 11.67 -8.72
C GLU A 69 -4.20 10.86 -9.70
N GLY A 70 -4.56 9.62 -9.34
CA GLY A 70 -5.49 8.78 -10.08
C GLY A 70 -6.97 9.20 -9.96
N GLY A 71 -7.29 10.23 -9.18
CA GLY A 71 -8.64 10.78 -9.02
C GLY A 71 -9.60 9.87 -8.28
N ALA A 72 -9.10 9.09 -7.30
CA ALA A 72 -9.95 8.27 -6.44
C ALA A 72 -10.86 9.13 -5.56
N LEU A 73 -12.12 8.74 -5.45
CA LEU A 73 -13.09 9.39 -4.59
C LEU A 73 -12.97 8.83 -3.16
N LEU A 74 -12.38 9.62 -2.27
CA LEU A 74 -12.10 9.22 -0.89
C LEU A 74 -12.99 9.96 0.11
N ASP A 75 -12.97 11.28 0.09
CA ASP A 75 -13.69 12.12 1.06
C ASP A 75 -15.21 11.85 1.04
N GLY A 76 -15.77 11.60 2.22
CA GLY A 76 -17.18 11.26 2.40
C GLY A 76 -17.59 9.87 1.85
N HIS A 77 -16.65 9.08 1.33
CA HIS A 77 -16.94 7.76 0.76
C HIS A 77 -16.30 6.61 1.55
N ARG A 78 -16.94 5.45 1.50
CA ARG A 78 -16.36 4.21 2.03
C ARG A 78 -15.37 3.62 1.03
N VAL A 79 -14.24 3.10 1.56
CA VAL A 79 -13.20 2.41 0.80
C VAL A 79 -13.19 0.93 1.15
N LEU A 80 -12.99 0.08 0.15
CA LEU A 80 -12.82 -1.37 0.31
C LEU A 80 -11.37 -1.74 0.05
N ILE A 81 -10.72 -2.42 1.02
CA ILE A 81 -9.39 -3.00 0.86
C ILE A 81 -9.52 -4.53 0.82
N LEU A 82 -8.89 -5.15 -0.17
CA LEU A 82 -8.75 -6.60 -0.29
C LEU A 82 -7.34 -7.00 0.12
N GLY A 83 -7.23 -7.74 1.22
CA GLY A 83 -5.98 -8.14 1.88
C GLY A 83 -5.76 -7.44 3.21
N SER A 84 -4.92 -8.04 4.07
CA SER A 84 -4.63 -7.57 5.43
C SER A 84 -3.14 -7.48 5.76
N GLY A 85 -2.26 -7.75 4.78
CA GLY A 85 -0.80 -7.74 4.93
C GLY A 85 -0.20 -6.34 5.13
N GLY A 86 1.13 -6.29 5.17
CA GLY A 86 1.87 -5.06 5.49
C GLY A 86 1.56 -3.85 4.60
N ALA A 87 1.31 -4.05 3.30
CA ALA A 87 0.91 -2.96 2.40
C ALA A 87 -0.54 -2.50 2.67
N ALA A 88 -1.47 -3.45 2.83
CA ALA A 88 -2.84 -3.15 3.22
C ALA A 88 -2.89 -2.36 4.53
N ARG A 89 -2.06 -2.74 5.50
CA ARG A 89 -1.92 -2.05 6.79
C ARG A 89 -1.48 -0.59 6.59
N ALA A 90 -0.42 -0.36 5.82
CA ALA A 90 0.07 1.00 5.56
C ALA A 90 -0.99 1.88 4.89
N ILE A 91 -1.67 1.35 3.87
CA ILE A 91 -2.73 2.03 3.13
C ILE A 91 -3.94 2.30 4.02
N ALA A 92 -4.39 1.31 4.80
CA ALA A 92 -5.53 1.44 5.70
C ALA A 92 -5.32 2.56 6.74
N PHE A 93 -4.14 2.59 7.39
CA PHE A 93 -3.80 3.65 8.33
C PHE A 93 -3.72 5.01 7.64
N ALA A 94 -3.08 5.10 6.48
CA ALA A 94 -2.98 6.34 5.72
C ALA A 94 -4.35 6.90 5.34
N LEU A 95 -5.27 6.06 4.88
CA LEU A 95 -6.64 6.43 4.57
C LEU A 95 -7.41 6.89 5.82
N ALA A 96 -7.34 6.10 6.89
CA ALA A 96 -8.09 6.37 8.12
C ALA A 96 -7.64 7.65 8.85
N THR A 97 -6.37 8.07 8.68
CA THR A 97 -5.81 9.24 9.37
C THR A 97 -5.58 10.44 8.46
N GLY A 98 -5.38 10.23 7.16
CA GLY A 98 -4.97 11.26 6.19
C GLY A 98 -6.06 11.71 5.23
N THR A 99 -7.28 11.17 5.32
CA THR A 99 -8.40 11.48 4.43
C THR A 99 -9.73 11.56 5.19
N GLY A 100 -10.73 12.17 4.57
CA GLY A 100 -12.10 12.26 5.11
C GLY A 100 -12.99 11.07 4.72
N ILE A 101 -12.48 9.83 4.64
CA ILE A 101 -13.32 8.67 4.27
C ILE A 101 -14.45 8.44 5.27
N ALA A 102 -15.64 8.07 4.77
CA ALA A 102 -16.79 7.76 5.61
C ALA A 102 -16.66 6.42 6.36
N GLY A 103 -15.75 5.57 5.92
CA GLY A 103 -15.47 4.27 6.54
C GLY A 103 -14.53 3.42 5.69
N LEU A 104 -14.02 2.37 6.30
CA LEU A 104 -13.12 1.42 5.68
C LEU A 104 -13.65 0.00 5.88
N THR A 105 -13.64 -0.80 4.82
CA THR A 105 -13.94 -2.23 4.88
C THR A 105 -12.69 -3.01 4.49
N ILE A 106 -12.31 -4.01 5.28
CA ILE A 106 -11.13 -4.85 5.05
C ILE A 106 -11.56 -6.30 4.88
N LEU A 107 -11.35 -6.85 3.69
CA LEU A 107 -11.58 -8.27 3.43
C LEU A 107 -10.24 -8.99 3.26
N GLY A 108 -10.01 -10.04 4.05
CA GLY A 108 -8.77 -10.81 4.02
C GLY A 108 -8.99 -12.28 4.31
N ILE A 109 -8.11 -13.15 3.78
CA ILE A 109 -8.17 -14.60 3.97
C ILE A 109 -7.59 -15.02 5.32
N GLU A 110 -6.53 -14.36 5.79
CA GLU A 110 -5.87 -14.67 7.05
C GLU A 110 -6.58 -13.95 8.21
N GLU A 111 -7.38 -14.69 8.96
CA GLU A 111 -8.23 -14.14 10.01
C GLU A 111 -7.44 -13.42 11.11
N THR A 112 -6.38 -14.04 11.60
CA THR A 112 -5.56 -13.49 12.70
C THR A 112 -4.92 -12.16 12.29
N GLU A 113 -4.38 -12.08 11.08
CA GLU A 113 -3.75 -10.87 10.56
C GLU A 113 -4.78 -9.76 10.35
N ARG A 114 -5.94 -10.11 9.76
CA ARG A 114 -7.07 -9.20 9.55
C ARG A 114 -7.58 -8.63 10.87
N GLN A 115 -7.88 -9.47 11.85
CA GLN A 115 -8.39 -9.05 13.17
C GLN A 115 -7.40 -8.15 13.90
N ARG A 116 -6.10 -8.45 13.82
CA ARG A 116 -5.05 -7.59 14.40
C ARG A 116 -5.04 -6.21 13.74
N LEU A 117 -5.11 -6.15 12.40
CA LEU A 117 -5.16 -4.88 11.68
C LEU A 117 -6.39 -4.06 12.06
N VAL A 118 -7.56 -4.69 12.07
CA VAL A 118 -8.84 -4.05 12.40
C VAL A 118 -8.86 -3.53 13.83
N LYS A 119 -8.38 -4.34 14.77
CA LYS A 119 -8.24 -3.92 16.17
C LYS A 119 -7.35 -2.69 16.30
N ASP A 120 -6.16 -2.71 15.69
CA ASP A 120 -5.23 -1.58 15.74
C ASP A 120 -5.83 -0.31 15.11
N LEU A 121 -6.60 -0.43 14.02
CA LEU A 121 -7.27 0.71 13.39
C LEU A 121 -8.37 1.29 14.29
N ARG A 122 -9.21 0.44 14.89
CA ARG A 122 -10.26 0.86 15.81
C ARG A 122 -9.69 1.54 17.07
N ASP A 123 -8.58 1.03 17.59
CA ASP A 123 -7.93 1.57 18.78
C ASP A 123 -7.23 2.92 18.51
N LYS A 124 -6.80 3.18 17.27
CA LYS A 124 -5.92 4.31 16.93
C LYS A 124 -6.54 5.35 16.00
N THR A 125 -7.74 5.10 15.48
CA THR A 125 -8.43 6.02 14.56
C THR A 125 -9.90 6.14 14.90
N ASN A 126 -10.55 7.21 14.43
CA ASN A 126 -11.99 7.42 14.60
C ASN A 126 -12.80 6.96 13.38
N THR A 127 -12.15 6.40 12.37
CA THR A 127 -12.81 5.93 11.15
C THR A 127 -13.61 4.66 11.42
N PRO A 128 -14.88 4.57 10.98
CA PRO A 128 -15.67 3.34 11.08
C PRO A 128 -15.02 2.20 10.29
N ILE A 129 -14.71 1.09 10.97
CA ILE A 129 -14.02 -0.07 10.37
C ILE A 129 -14.92 -1.28 10.39
N GLU A 130 -15.16 -1.84 9.19
CA GLU A 130 -15.81 -3.15 8.98
C GLU A 130 -14.79 -4.16 8.45
N ASP A 131 -15.01 -5.44 8.71
CA ASP A 131 -14.14 -6.49 8.22
C ASP A 131 -14.87 -7.81 7.97
N GLY A 132 -14.21 -8.69 7.22
CA GLY A 132 -14.72 -10.02 6.94
C GLY A 132 -13.75 -10.86 6.11
N PRO A 133 -14.08 -12.16 5.91
CA PRO A 133 -13.31 -13.02 5.04
C PRO A 133 -13.41 -12.55 3.58
N LEU A 134 -12.34 -12.70 2.81
CA LEU A 134 -12.36 -12.43 1.38
C LEU A 134 -13.08 -13.58 0.65
N THR A 135 -14.40 -13.48 0.56
CA THR A 135 -15.28 -14.43 -0.11
C THR A 135 -16.12 -13.73 -1.17
N LEU A 136 -16.67 -14.51 -2.09
CA LEU A 136 -17.56 -14.00 -3.13
C LEU A 136 -18.79 -13.27 -2.56
N ASP A 137 -19.37 -13.80 -1.49
CA ASP A 137 -20.55 -13.20 -0.85
C ASP A 137 -20.22 -11.86 -0.19
N MET A 138 -19.05 -11.76 0.45
CA MET A 138 -18.59 -10.48 1.01
C MET A 138 -18.26 -9.45 -0.08
N LEU A 139 -17.69 -9.89 -1.21
CA LEU A 139 -17.49 -9.01 -2.37
C LEU A 139 -18.82 -8.51 -2.94
N ARG A 140 -19.81 -9.39 -3.13
CA ARG A 140 -21.16 -9.02 -3.56
C ARG A 140 -21.84 -8.04 -2.62
N ASN A 141 -21.63 -8.21 -1.32
CA ASN A 141 -22.19 -7.31 -0.30
C ASN A 141 -21.52 -5.93 -0.30
N TRP A 142 -20.18 -5.85 -0.43
CA TRP A 142 -19.47 -4.59 -0.20
C TRP A 142 -19.13 -3.79 -1.45
N VAL A 143 -18.78 -4.43 -2.58
CA VAL A 143 -18.39 -3.71 -3.80
C VAL A 143 -19.47 -2.73 -4.29
N PRO A 144 -20.79 -3.02 -4.24
CA PRO A 144 -21.81 -2.06 -4.62
C PRO A 144 -21.86 -0.78 -3.77
N HIS A 145 -21.34 -0.82 -2.55
CA HIS A 145 -21.44 0.27 -1.57
C HIS A 145 -20.18 1.13 -1.43
N VAL A 146 -19.16 0.90 -2.26
CA VAL A 146 -17.91 1.66 -2.23
C VAL A 146 -17.66 2.42 -3.52
N ARG A 147 -16.87 3.49 -3.47
CA ARG A 147 -16.41 4.24 -4.66
C ARG A 147 -14.97 3.92 -5.00
N THR A 148 -14.21 3.38 -4.06
CA THR A 148 -12.81 3.01 -4.25
C THR A 148 -12.57 1.61 -3.68
N LEU A 149 -12.01 0.73 -4.52
CA LEU A 149 -11.54 -0.61 -4.17
C LEU A 149 -10.02 -0.65 -4.35
N ILE A 150 -9.31 -1.13 -3.33
CA ILE A 150 -7.86 -1.26 -3.33
C ILE A 150 -7.49 -2.72 -3.12
N HIS A 151 -6.87 -3.32 -4.12
CA HIS A 151 -6.39 -4.69 -4.06
C HIS A 151 -4.96 -4.73 -3.50
N CYS A 152 -4.79 -5.46 -2.40
CA CYS A 152 -3.54 -5.59 -1.65
C CYS A 152 -3.12 -7.06 -1.43
N THR A 153 -3.59 -7.98 -2.27
CA THR A 153 -3.19 -9.39 -2.23
C THR A 153 -2.19 -9.71 -3.36
N PRO A 154 -1.50 -10.86 -3.33
CA PRO A 154 -0.62 -11.27 -4.43
C PRO A 154 -1.36 -11.92 -5.61
N VAL A 155 -2.70 -11.92 -5.65
CA VAL A 155 -3.48 -12.47 -6.77
C VAL A 155 -3.21 -11.64 -8.03
N GLY A 156 -2.99 -12.30 -9.16
CA GLY A 156 -2.66 -11.62 -10.43
C GLY A 156 -1.21 -11.16 -10.57
N MET A 157 -0.37 -11.37 -9.56
CA MET A 157 1.08 -11.13 -9.63
C MET A 157 1.77 -12.28 -10.38
N SER A 158 2.80 -11.97 -11.16
CA SER A 158 3.63 -12.97 -11.83
C SER A 158 4.11 -14.06 -10.83
N PRO A 159 4.05 -15.37 -11.17
CA PRO A 159 3.71 -15.93 -12.49
C PRO A 159 2.20 -16.14 -12.74
N ARG A 160 1.31 -15.94 -11.77
CA ARG A 160 -0.14 -16.21 -11.86
C ARG A 160 -0.93 -15.03 -12.40
N VAL A 161 -0.54 -14.53 -13.55
CA VAL A 161 -1.03 -13.27 -14.12
C VAL A 161 -2.49 -13.30 -14.59
N GLU A 162 -3.05 -14.50 -14.82
CA GLU A 162 -4.43 -14.68 -15.27
C GLU A 162 -5.48 -14.74 -14.14
N GLU A 163 -5.03 -14.55 -12.90
CA GLU A 163 -5.91 -14.58 -11.74
C GLU A 163 -6.48 -13.18 -11.43
N SER A 164 -7.77 -13.14 -11.06
CA SER A 164 -8.46 -11.97 -10.52
C SER A 164 -9.33 -12.41 -9.35
N CYS A 165 -9.36 -11.62 -8.27
CA CYS A 165 -10.14 -11.96 -7.08
C CYS A 165 -11.51 -11.29 -7.04
N VAL A 166 -11.83 -10.41 -8.00
CA VAL A 166 -13.11 -9.71 -8.07
C VAL A 166 -13.87 -10.16 -9.31
N PRO A 167 -15.09 -10.69 -9.17
CA PRO A 167 -15.92 -11.05 -10.33
C PRO A 167 -16.23 -9.84 -11.22
N THR A 168 -16.15 -10.03 -12.52
CA THR A 168 -16.32 -8.98 -13.53
C THR A 168 -17.67 -8.27 -13.46
N ASN A 169 -18.73 -8.99 -13.06
CA ASN A 169 -20.08 -8.45 -12.91
C ASN A 169 -20.27 -7.52 -11.70
N LEU A 170 -19.24 -7.37 -10.86
CA LEU A 170 -19.25 -6.42 -9.75
C LEU A 170 -18.63 -5.06 -10.11
N PHE A 171 -17.95 -4.97 -11.24
CA PHE A 171 -17.40 -3.71 -11.71
C PHE A 171 -18.49 -2.80 -12.29
N ARG A 172 -18.32 -1.50 -12.12
CA ARG A 172 -19.21 -0.47 -12.66
C ARG A 172 -18.44 0.84 -12.88
N PRO A 173 -18.87 1.73 -13.81
CA PRO A 173 -18.12 2.94 -14.18
C PRO A 173 -17.79 3.89 -13.03
N GLU A 174 -18.61 3.89 -11.96
CA GLU A 174 -18.41 4.77 -10.80
C GLU A 174 -17.33 4.26 -9.82
N LEU A 175 -16.84 3.03 -10.02
CA LEU A 175 -15.82 2.44 -9.16
C LEU A 175 -14.43 2.84 -9.62
N THR A 176 -13.59 3.26 -8.69
CA THR A 176 -12.14 3.35 -8.88
C THR A 176 -11.50 2.09 -8.33
N VAL A 177 -10.70 1.42 -9.13
CA VAL A 177 -9.97 0.19 -8.74
C VAL A 177 -8.48 0.47 -8.76
N MET A 178 -7.84 0.35 -7.61
CA MET A 178 -6.38 0.36 -7.48
C MET A 178 -5.88 -1.05 -7.20
N ASP A 179 -4.87 -1.48 -7.94
CA ASP A 179 -4.14 -2.72 -7.66
C ASP A 179 -2.70 -2.37 -7.29
N ILE A 180 -2.22 -2.82 -6.11
CA ILE A 180 -0.82 -2.57 -5.71
C ILE A 180 0.17 -3.52 -6.38
N VAL A 181 -0.28 -4.56 -7.07
CA VAL A 181 0.55 -5.38 -7.93
C VAL A 181 1.04 -4.51 -9.10
N TYR A 182 2.34 -4.54 -9.37
CA TYR A 182 3.01 -3.78 -10.45
C TYR A 182 3.71 -4.67 -11.48
N ASN A 183 3.73 -5.98 -11.26
CA ASN A 183 4.24 -6.96 -12.21
C ASN A 183 3.25 -8.14 -12.33
N PRO A 184 2.47 -8.20 -13.43
CA PRO A 184 2.51 -7.34 -14.62
C PRO A 184 2.03 -5.91 -14.32
N ARG A 185 2.35 -4.95 -15.22
CA ARG A 185 1.93 -3.55 -15.10
C ARG A 185 0.41 -3.38 -15.10
N GLU A 186 -0.30 -4.12 -15.94
CA GLU A 186 -1.76 -4.18 -16.02
C GLU A 186 -2.20 -5.60 -15.66
N THR A 187 -2.60 -5.79 -14.42
CA THR A 187 -3.09 -7.07 -13.91
C THR A 187 -4.44 -7.42 -14.53
N LYS A 188 -4.82 -8.70 -14.48
CA LYS A 188 -6.14 -9.17 -14.92
C LYS A 188 -7.27 -8.38 -14.26
N LEU A 189 -7.15 -8.08 -12.97
CA LEU A 189 -8.08 -7.24 -12.22
C LEU A 189 -8.26 -5.87 -12.88
N LEU A 190 -7.16 -5.17 -13.21
CA LEU A 190 -7.22 -3.85 -13.84
C LEU A 190 -7.77 -3.90 -15.26
N GLN A 191 -7.43 -4.93 -16.05
CA GLN A 191 -7.98 -5.14 -17.41
C GLN A 191 -9.50 -5.30 -17.36
N GLU A 192 -10.00 -6.15 -16.47
CA GLU A 192 -11.43 -6.40 -16.28
C GLU A 192 -12.18 -5.16 -15.78
N ALA A 193 -11.61 -4.45 -14.81
CA ALA A 193 -12.16 -3.20 -14.30
C ALA A 193 -12.24 -2.12 -15.40
N LYS A 194 -11.19 -1.97 -16.20
CA LYS A 194 -11.11 -1.02 -17.32
C LYS A 194 -12.14 -1.36 -18.41
N ALA A 195 -12.30 -2.64 -18.75
CA ALA A 195 -13.28 -3.10 -19.70
C ALA A 195 -14.74 -2.80 -19.25
N ALA A 196 -14.97 -2.78 -17.94
CA ALA A 196 -16.27 -2.39 -17.34
C ALA A 196 -16.44 -0.86 -17.16
N GLY A 197 -15.48 -0.05 -17.65
CA GLY A 197 -15.53 1.40 -17.57
C GLY A 197 -15.08 2.01 -16.24
N CYS A 198 -14.49 1.20 -15.33
CA CYS A 198 -13.94 1.69 -14.07
C CYS A 198 -12.72 2.59 -14.32
N ARG A 199 -12.51 3.53 -13.40
CA ARG A 199 -11.22 4.20 -13.28
C ARG A 199 -10.21 3.22 -12.67
N THR A 200 -9.03 3.09 -13.26
CA THR A 200 -8.00 2.16 -12.79
C THR A 200 -6.73 2.88 -12.38
N ILE A 201 -6.09 2.41 -11.31
CA ILE A 201 -4.81 2.93 -10.79
C ILE A 201 -3.87 1.75 -10.64
N SER A 202 -2.76 1.77 -11.38
CA SER A 202 -1.75 0.72 -11.35
C SER A 202 -0.87 0.81 -10.10
N GLY A 203 -0.42 -0.33 -9.60
CA GLY A 203 0.56 -0.44 -8.53
C GLY A 203 1.90 0.22 -8.85
N LEU A 204 2.20 0.42 -10.14
CA LEU A 204 3.38 1.14 -10.57
C LEU A 204 3.40 2.59 -10.06
N GLU A 205 2.22 3.24 -9.97
CA GLU A 205 2.10 4.60 -9.44
C GLU A 205 2.46 4.67 -7.96
N MET A 206 1.96 3.72 -7.16
CA MET A 206 2.36 3.61 -5.76
C MET A 206 3.85 3.29 -5.62
N PHE A 207 4.36 2.36 -6.43
CA PHE A 207 5.76 1.94 -6.42
C PHE A 207 6.71 3.11 -6.77
N LEU A 208 6.36 3.91 -7.77
CA LEU A 208 7.10 5.11 -8.13
C LEU A 208 7.08 6.13 -6.98
N ASN A 209 5.90 6.46 -6.49
CA ASN A 209 5.73 7.50 -5.48
C ASN A 209 6.46 7.17 -4.17
N GLN A 210 6.44 5.90 -3.72
CA GLN A 210 7.19 5.49 -2.54
C GLN A 210 8.71 5.56 -2.77
N ALA A 211 9.19 5.22 -3.99
CA ALA A 211 10.61 5.27 -4.33
C ALA A 211 11.14 6.71 -4.45
N VAL A 212 10.32 7.64 -4.97
CA VAL A 212 10.61 9.08 -4.96
C VAL A 212 10.85 9.56 -3.54
N LEU A 213 9.95 9.24 -2.62
CA LEU A 213 10.09 9.62 -1.21
C LEU A 213 11.33 8.99 -0.54
N GLN A 214 11.65 7.73 -0.84
CA GLN A 214 12.87 7.09 -0.35
C GLN A 214 14.12 7.82 -0.85
N PHE A 215 14.17 8.13 -2.14
CA PHE A 215 15.29 8.85 -2.73
C PHE A 215 15.51 10.20 -2.03
N GLU A 216 14.44 10.98 -1.83
CA GLU A 216 14.50 12.28 -1.19
C GLU A 216 14.95 12.19 0.28
N LEU A 217 14.48 11.16 1.01
CA LEU A 217 14.89 10.89 2.38
C LEU A 217 16.40 10.59 2.47
N TRP A 218 16.94 9.78 1.55
CA TRP A 218 18.37 9.37 1.58
C TRP A 218 19.31 10.43 1.05
N THR A 219 18.90 11.16 0.01
CA THR A 219 19.80 12.09 -0.69
C THR A 219 19.65 13.54 -0.26
N LYS A 220 18.49 13.88 0.34
CA LYS A 220 18.07 15.26 0.64
C LYS A 220 18.00 16.14 -0.62
N GLN A 221 17.80 15.50 -1.79
CA GLN A 221 17.67 16.15 -3.08
C GLN A 221 16.31 15.77 -3.71
N PRO A 222 15.72 16.64 -4.55
CA PRO A 222 14.53 16.29 -5.29
C PRO A 222 14.76 15.05 -6.16
N ALA A 223 13.83 14.12 -6.14
CA ALA A 223 13.94 12.90 -6.93
C ALA A 223 13.71 13.19 -8.43
N PRO A 224 14.49 12.58 -9.34
CA PRO A 224 14.27 12.67 -10.79
C PRO A 224 13.09 11.78 -11.21
N ALA A 225 11.88 12.12 -10.76
CA ALA A 225 10.68 11.28 -10.87
C ALA A 225 10.40 10.83 -12.32
N ASP A 226 10.60 11.72 -13.32
CA ASP A 226 10.39 11.37 -14.74
C ASP A 226 11.39 10.33 -15.24
N VAL A 227 12.64 10.37 -14.76
CA VAL A 227 13.64 9.36 -15.10
C VAL A 227 13.27 8.03 -14.46
N MET A 228 12.91 8.06 -13.17
CA MET A 228 12.48 6.85 -12.43
C MET A 228 11.26 6.22 -13.11
N ARG A 229 10.27 7.01 -13.52
CA ARG A 229 9.08 6.53 -14.24
C ARG A 229 9.47 5.83 -15.55
N ARG A 230 10.27 6.46 -16.40
CA ARG A 230 10.71 5.85 -17.67
C ARG A 230 11.42 4.52 -17.47
N VAL A 231 12.30 4.43 -16.46
CA VAL A 231 12.99 3.17 -16.13
C VAL A 231 12.01 2.09 -15.72
N LEU A 232 11.04 2.41 -14.84
CA LEU A 232 10.02 1.46 -14.42
C LEU A 232 9.14 0.99 -15.58
N GLU A 233 8.70 1.92 -16.43
CA GLU A 233 7.89 1.62 -17.62
C GLU A 233 8.66 0.74 -18.62
N SER A 234 9.97 0.98 -18.81
CA SER A 234 10.78 0.12 -19.68
C SER A 234 11.01 -1.29 -19.11
N ARG A 235 10.88 -1.47 -17.80
CA ARG A 235 11.12 -2.77 -17.13
C ARG A 235 9.84 -3.61 -17.01
N PHE A 236 8.69 -2.96 -16.84
CA PHE A 236 7.41 -3.62 -16.54
C PHE A 236 6.32 -3.32 -17.60
N GLY A 237 6.66 -2.57 -18.66
CA GLY A 237 5.79 -2.23 -19.79
C GLY A 237 5.75 -3.27 -20.90
#